data_3b4a7e2d97df44d63e92041a168b9827
#
_entry.id   3b4a7e2d97df44d63e92041a168b9827
#
_cell.length_a   1.000
_cell.length_b   1.000
_cell.length_c   1.000
_cell.angle_alpha   90.00
_cell.angle_beta   90.00
_cell.angle_gamma   90.00
#
_symmetry.space_group_name_H-M   'P 1'
#
loop_
_entity.id
_entity.type
_entity.pdbx_description
1 polymer ?
#
loop_
_entity_poly.entity_id
_entity_poly.type
_entity_poly.pdbx_seq_one_letter_code
_entity_poly.pdbx_strand_id
1 'polypeptide(L)' 'MSLQLLTKEQLREALNLPSTRMVDELVRRRKIPVLRLGHRTIRFDLAKVQAALEKLELKAIGQK' A
#
# COMPACT_ATOMS: atom_id res chain seq x y z
N MET A 1 -18.43 11.89 -0.43
CA MET A 1 -17.22 11.26 0.03
C MET A 1 -16.73 10.25 -0.98
N SER A 2 -15.52 10.37 -1.41
CA SER A 2 -15.03 9.50 -2.46
C SER A 2 -13.90 8.65 -1.93
N LEU A 3 -13.97 7.36 -2.26
CA LEU A 3 -12.90 6.43 -2.03
C LEU A 3 -11.95 6.48 -3.20
N GLN A 4 -10.69 6.65 -2.90
CA GLN A 4 -9.69 6.62 -3.95
C GLN A 4 -9.06 5.22 -3.96
N LEU A 5 -9.57 4.39 -4.84
CA LEU A 5 -9.08 3.02 -4.95
C LEU A 5 -8.08 2.93 -6.09
N LEU A 6 -6.91 2.40 -5.77
CA LEU A 6 -5.82 2.33 -6.73
C LEU A 6 -5.52 0.89 -7.10
N THR A 7 -5.13 0.69 -8.35
CA THR A 7 -4.58 -0.58 -8.76
C THR A 7 -3.15 -0.71 -8.23
N LYS A 8 -2.58 -1.90 -8.39
CA LYS A 8 -1.21 -2.13 -7.96
C LYS A 8 -0.25 -1.17 -8.67
N GLU A 9 -0.45 -0.99 -9.96
CA GLU A 9 0.41 -0.08 -10.73
C GLU A 9 0.27 1.35 -10.26
N GLN A 10 -0.98 1.78 -10.02
CA GLN A 10 -1.21 3.13 -9.57
C GLN A 10 -0.62 3.36 -8.19
N LEU A 11 -0.72 2.36 -7.32
CA LEU A 11 -0.13 2.48 -6.00
C LEU A 11 1.38 2.58 -6.08
N ARG A 12 2.00 1.79 -6.96
CA ARG A 12 3.43 1.86 -7.17
C ARG A 12 3.85 3.27 -7.53
N GLU A 13 3.11 3.90 -8.44
CA GLU A 13 3.42 5.26 -8.85
C GLU A 13 3.20 6.26 -7.73
N ALA A 14 2.09 6.10 -7.00
CA ALA A 14 1.77 7.02 -5.92
C ALA A 14 2.82 6.98 -4.82
N LEU A 15 3.38 5.81 -4.56
CA LEU A 15 4.39 5.65 -3.53
C LEU A 15 5.81 5.76 -4.07
N ASN A 16 5.93 5.96 -5.37
CA ASN A 16 7.24 6.11 -6.01
C ASN A 16 8.13 4.91 -5.77
N LEU A 17 7.56 3.72 -5.89
CA LEU A 17 8.31 2.49 -5.69
C LEU A 17 8.95 2.03 -6.98
N PRO A 18 10.06 1.29 -6.89
CA PRO A 18 10.78 0.87 -8.09
C PRO A 18 10.04 -0.15 -8.94
N SER A 19 9.13 -0.94 -8.35
CA SER A 19 8.40 -1.93 -9.11
C SER A 19 7.16 -2.36 -8.35
N THR A 20 6.22 -2.99 -9.07
CA THR A 20 5.03 -3.54 -8.43
C THR A 20 5.38 -4.69 -7.50
N ARG A 21 6.56 -5.26 -7.67
CA ARG A 21 7.01 -6.32 -6.78
C ARG A 21 7.09 -5.83 -5.34
N MET A 22 7.47 -4.57 -5.16
CA MET A 22 7.49 -3.99 -3.82
C MET A 22 6.11 -3.95 -3.23
N VAL A 23 5.10 -3.62 -4.05
CA VAL A 23 3.72 -3.62 -3.59
C VAL A 23 3.32 -5.03 -3.14
N ASP A 24 3.66 -6.04 -3.96
CA ASP A 24 3.36 -7.42 -3.61
C ASP A 24 4.00 -7.83 -2.29
N GLU A 25 5.24 -7.42 -2.08
CA GLU A 25 5.94 -7.73 -0.85
C GLU A 25 5.24 -7.10 0.36
N LEU A 26 4.85 -5.84 0.23
CA LEU A 26 4.17 -5.17 1.34
C LEU A 26 2.85 -5.84 1.67
N VAL A 27 2.12 -6.29 0.66
CA VAL A 27 0.87 -6.99 0.88
C VAL A 27 1.12 -8.34 1.54
N ARG A 28 2.11 -9.07 1.03
CA ARG A 28 2.40 -10.40 1.56
C ARG A 28 2.84 -10.34 3.01
N ARG A 29 3.59 -9.32 3.37
CA ARG A 29 4.05 -9.14 4.75
C ARG A 29 3.03 -8.42 5.61
N ARG A 30 1.86 -8.14 5.03
CA ARG A 30 0.76 -7.47 5.74
C ARG A 30 1.17 -6.12 6.31
N LYS A 31 2.00 -5.41 5.56
CA LYS A 31 2.41 -4.07 5.95
C LYS A 31 1.41 -3.02 5.52
N ILE A 32 0.65 -3.29 4.47
CA ILE A 32 -0.38 -2.38 3.98
C ILE A 32 -1.68 -3.14 3.78
N PRO A 33 -2.83 -2.47 3.95
CA PRO A 33 -4.13 -3.10 3.74
C PRO A 33 -4.44 -3.24 2.26
N VAL A 34 -5.25 -4.24 1.93
CA VAL A 34 -5.67 -4.48 0.57
C VAL A 34 -7.16 -4.80 0.56
N LEU A 35 -7.85 -4.30 -0.45
CA LEU A 35 -9.28 -4.58 -0.63
C LEU A 35 -9.45 -5.62 -1.70
N ARG A 36 -10.14 -6.69 -1.37
CA ARG A 36 -10.43 -7.76 -2.34
C ARG A 36 -11.85 -7.58 -2.81
N LEU A 37 -11.98 -7.12 -4.04
CA LEU A 37 -13.28 -6.83 -4.61
C LEU A 37 -13.85 -8.01 -5.38
N GLY A 38 -13.02 -8.99 -5.71
CA GLY A 38 -13.46 -10.14 -6.45
C GLY A 38 -12.39 -11.20 -6.43
N HIS A 39 -12.60 -12.21 -7.29
CA HIS A 39 -11.71 -13.36 -7.31
C HIS A 39 -10.25 -12.97 -7.55
N ARG A 40 -10.03 -12.07 -8.52
CA ARG A 40 -8.68 -11.61 -8.84
C ARG A 40 -8.59 -10.11 -8.86
N THR A 41 -9.58 -9.45 -8.31
CA THR A 41 -9.64 -8.00 -8.35
C THR A 41 -9.29 -7.45 -6.99
N ILE A 42 -8.13 -6.84 -6.88
CA ILE A 42 -7.72 -6.18 -5.64
C ILE A 42 -7.46 -4.72 -5.91
N ARG A 43 -7.69 -3.92 -4.88
CA ARG A 43 -7.46 -2.47 -4.96
C ARG A 43 -6.91 -2.01 -3.62
N PHE A 44 -6.40 -0.80 -3.63
CA PHE A 44 -5.79 -0.22 -2.43
C PHE A 44 -6.43 1.12 -2.12
N ASP A 45 -6.75 1.33 -0.85
CA ASP A 45 -7.23 2.63 -0.39
C ASP A 45 -6.01 3.45 -0.01
N LEU A 46 -5.73 4.49 -0.78
CA LEU A 46 -4.49 5.27 -0.60
C LEU A 46 -4.37 5.82 0.81
N ALA A 47 -5.46 6.34 1.36
CA ALA A 47 -5.42 6.92 2.70
C ALA A 47 -5.01 5.88 3.74
N LYS A 48 -5.56 4.69 3.63
CA LYS A 48 -5.24 3.62 4.58
C LYS A 48 -3.82 3.11 4.40
N VAL A 49 -3.38 3.05 3.14
CA VAL A 49 -2.01 2.63 2.86
C VAL A 49 -1.03 3.66 3.44
N GLN A 50 -1.31 4.94 3.24
CA GLN A 50 -0.44 5.97 3.77
C GLN A 50 -0.37 5.91 5.29
N ALA A 51 -1.50 5.68 5.94
CA ALA A 51 -1.52 5.57 7.40
C ALA A 51 -0.66 4.39 7.88
N ALA A 52 -0.74 3.27 7.15
CA ALA A 52 0.07 2.11 7.50
C ALA A 52 1.56 2.38 7.32
N LEU A 53 1.90 3.07 6.24
CA LEU A 53 3.31 3.39 5.97
C LEU A 53 3.86 4.40 6.97
N GLU A 54 3.03 5.30 7.44
CA GLU A 54 3.47 6.25 8.46
C GLU A 54 3.94 5.53 9.71
N LYS A 55 3.27 4.47 10.08
CA LYS A 55 3.67 3.69 11.24
C LYS A 55 5.04 3.05 11.02
N LEU A 56 5.28 2.59 9.81
CA LEU A 56 6.59 2.00 9.49
C LEU A 56 7.68 3.06 9.52
N GLU A 57 7.37 4.23 9.01
CA GLU A 57 8.34 5.33 8.99
C GLU A 57 8.74 5.74 10.39
N LEU A 58 7.76 5.88 11.27
CA LEU A 58 8.05 6.23 12.65
C LEU A 58 8.93 5.17 13.31
N LYS A 59 8.67 3.92 13.00
CA LYS A 59 9.46 2.84 13.55
C LYS A 59 10.90 2.92 13.05
N ALA A 60 11.06 3.19 11.77
CA ALA A 60 12.40 3.28 11.18
C ALA A 60 13.18 4.43 11.80
N ILE A 61 12.52 5.55 12.01
CA ILE A 61 13.16 6.71 12.64
C ILE A 61 13.59 6.38 14.05
N GLY A 62 12.74 5.68 14.78
CA GLY A 62 13.05 5.33 16.15
C GLY A 62 14.21 4.37 16.28
N GLN A 63 14.55 3.68 15.21
CA GLN A 63 15.63 2.71 15.22
C GLN A 63 16.99 3.31 14.94
N LYS A 64 17.02 4.55 14.58
CA LYS A 64 18.29 5.21 14.27
C LYS A 64 19.04 5.68 15.50
#